data_ae7eab6bf59282a6f4b660dc3ec1b20a
#
_entry.id   ae7eab6bf59282a6f4b660dc3ec1b20a
#
_cell.length_a   1.000
_cell.length_b   1.000
_cell.length_c   1.000
_cell.angle_alpha   90.00
_cell.angle_beta   90.00
_cell.angle_gamma   90.00
#
_symmetry.space_group_name_H-M   'P 1'
#
loop_
_entity.id
_entity.type
_entity.pdbx_description
1 polymer ?
#
loop_
_entity_poly.entity_id
_entity_poly.type
_entity_poly.pdbx_seq_one_letter_code
_entity_poly.pdbx_strand_id
1 'polypeptide(L)'
;MTSQERIHAAIPIGTAKIWLQRLREAQSTAAHLAEAAALLVVMTLFRCLPLDWASGLGGFIGRIGGPHLGLSRRALRNLRRAMPENSEAENRRILRGMWDNLSRAIAEYPHLARIAASGSGRVEIVNGAALTGLATTPEPAIIFGSHLGNWEIGSSTVHRLMGASVLSVYRAANNPWVDRLMRRFHRTRRAVPKGAKGGRELVRQLRDGGSIALLVDQKQNDGIAVPFFG
;
A
#
# COMPACT_ATOMS: atom_id res chain seq x y z
N MET A 1 -21.25 37.01 -59.26
CA MET A 1 -20.23 36.44 -58.36
C MET A 1 -20.92 36.17 -57.03
N THR A 2 -21.21 34.95 -56.78
CA THR A 2 -22.13 34.48 -55.74
C THR A 2 -21.38 34.28 -54.42
N SER A 3 -21.99 34.81 -53.38
CA SER A 3 -21.56 34.73 -51.97
C SER A 3 -21.65 33.30 -51.40
N GLN A 4 -20.73 32.39 -51.66
CA GLN A 4 -20.70 31.07 -51.05
C GLN A 4 -19.28 30.50 -50.89
N GLU A 5 -18.34 31.32 -50.45
CA GLU A 5 -17.07 30.80 -49.90
C GLU A 5 -16.93 31.18 -48.44
N ARG A 6 -17.87 30.70 -47.59
CA ARG A 6 -17.66 30.69 -46.14
C ARG A 6 -17.00 29.39 -45.74
N ILE A 7 -15.69 29.45 -45.72
CA ILE A 7 -14.88 29.06 -44.55
C ILE A 7 -15.38 27.79 -43.83
N HIS A 8 -15.06 26.66 -44.39
CA HIS A 8 -14.73 25.48 -43.54
C HIS A 8 -13.24 25.62 -43.19
N ALA A 9 -12.95 26.42 -42.17
CA ALA A 9 -11.66 26.36 -41.52
C ALA A 9 -11.55 24.98 -40.87
N ALA A 10 -11.04 24.02 -41.62
CA ALA A 10 -10.72 22.69 -41.09
C ALA A 10 -9.70 22.89 -39.97
N ILE A 11 -10.10 22.63 -38.73
CA ILE A 11 -9.18 22.59 -37.58
C ILE A 11 -8.07 21.60 -37.95
N PRO A 12 -6.79 22.02 -37.98
CA PRO A 12 -5.71 21.13 -38.33
C PRO A 12 -5.78 19.86 -37.48
N ILE A 13 -5.72 18.69 -38.09
CA ILE A 13 -5.85 17.37 -37.41
C ILE A 13 -4.91 17.25 -36.21
N GLY A 14 -3.77 17.94 -36.23
CA GLY A 14 -2.84 18.06 -35.12
C GLY A 14 -3.40 18.78 -33.90
N THR A 15 -4.14 19.88 -34.10
CA THR A 15 -4.71 20.68 -33.00
C THR A 15 -5.85 19.94 -32.30
N ALA A 16 -6.70 19.24 -33.03
CA ALA A 16 -7.76 18.41 -32.45
C ALA A 16 -7.20 17.26 -31.57
N LYS A 17 -6.13 16.61 -32.00
CA LYS A 17 -5.44 15.58 -31.19
C LYS A 17 -4.88 16.17 -29.89
N ILE A 18 -4.23 17.33 -29.96
CA ILE A 18 -3.69 18.02 -28.78
C ILE A 18 -4.80 18.43 -27.81
N TRP A 19 -5.91 18.94 -28.30
CA TRP A 19 -7.07 19.30 -27.48
C TRP A 19 -7.68 18.06 -26.80
N LEU A 20 -7.88 16.97 -27.53
CA LEU A 20 -8.38 15.70 -26.98
C LEU A 20 -7.43 15.11 -25.92
N GLN A 21 -6.14 15.22 -26.14
CA GLN A 21 -5.15 14.78 -25.16
C GLN A 21 -5.22 15.63 -23.89
N ARG A 22 -5.25 16.96 -24.01
CA ARG A 22 -5.39 17.88 -22.86
C ARG A 22 -6.69 17.65 -22.08
N LEU A 23 -7.79 17.38 -22.78
CA LEU A 23 -9.06 17.05 -22.12
C LEU A 23 -8.97 15.74 -21.33
N ARG A 24 -8.36 14.70 -21.91
CA ARG A 24 -8.13 13.41 -21.18
C ARG A 24 -7.22 13.60 -19.96
N GLU A 25 -6.17 14.38 -20.09
CA GLU A 25 -5.26 14.72 -19.00
C GLU A 25 -5.98 15.50 -17.89
N ALA A 26 -6.79 16.48 -18.26
CA ALA A 26 -7.60 17.24 -17.31
C ALA A 26 -8.65 16.35 -16.59
N GLN A 27 -9.33 15.48 -17.33
CA GLN A 27 -10.29 14.52 -16.76
C GLN A 27 -9.58 13.53 -15.82
N SER A 28 -8.41 13.01 -16.20
CA SER A 28 -7.64 12.13 -15.33
C SER A 28 -7.15 12.84 -14.07
N THR A 29 -6.74 14.10 -14.17
CA THR A 29 -6.32 14.91 -13.02
C THR A 29 -7.48 15.20 -12.08
N ALA A 30 -8.66 15.56 -12.61
CA ALA A 30 -9.87 15.78 -11.80
C ALA A 30 -10.31 14.48 -11.07
N ALA A 31 -10.27 13.34 -11.76
CA ALA A 31 -10.56 12.04 -11.16
C ALA A 31 -9.56 11.69 -10.05
N HIS A 32 -8.26 11.91 -10.27
CA HIS A 32 -7.23 11.70 -9.26
C HIS A 32 -7.40 12.60 -8.04
N LEU A 33 -7.78 13.86 -8.23
CA LEU A 33 -8.06 14.79 -7.12
C LEU A 33 -9.30 14.35 -6.34
N ALA A 34 -10.37 13.96 -7.03
CA ALA A 34 -11.60 13.46 -6.39
C ALA A 34 -11.33 12.19 -5.56
N GLU A 35 -10.53 11.25 -6.10
CA GLU A 35 -10.11 10.05 -5.38
C GLU A 35 -9.29 10.40 -4.13
N ALA A 36 -8.32 11.30 -4.25
CA ALA A 36 -7.51 11.73 -3.11
C ALA A 36 -8.33 12.48 -2.06
N ALA A 37 -9.28 13.33 -2.48
CA ALA A 37 -10.20 14.02 -1.59
C ALA A 37 -11.12 13.04 -0.85
N ALA A 38 -11.69 12.06 -1.55
CA ALA A 38 -12.50 11.00 -0.94
C ALA A 38 -11.69 10.19 0.09
N LEU A 39 -10.47 9.80 -0.25
CA LEU A 39 -9.58 9.12 0.69
C LEU A 39 -9.27 9.99 1.90
N LEU A 40 -8.98 11.29 1.71
CA LEU A 40 -8.72 12.21 2.81
C LEU A 40 -9.92 12.33 3.75
N VAL A 41 -11.14 12.43 3.20
CA VAL A 41 -12.38 12.45 4.00
C VAL A 41 -12.51 11.17 4.82
N VAL A 42 -12.35 10.01 4.19
CA VAL A 42 -12.43 8.71 4.87
C VAL A 42 -11.38 8.59 5.97
N MET A 43 -10.12 8.98 5.69
CA MET A 43 -9.04 8.95 6.69
C MET A 43 -9.32 9.92 7.84
N THR A 44 -9.88 11.10 7.56
CA THR A 44 -10.26 12.08 8.58
C THR A 44 -11.39 11.55 9.47
N LEU A 45 -12.42 10.94 8.88
CA LEU A 45 -13.51 10.33 9.64
C LEU A 45 -12.98 9.23 10.58
N PHE A 46 -12.14 8.31 10.08
CA PHE A 46 -11.52 7.31 10.95
C PHE A 46 -10.62 7.93 12.02
N ARG A 47 -9.89 9.01 11.70
CA ARG A 47 -9.07 9.74 12.68
C ARG A 47 -9.85 10.32 13.84
N CYS A 48 -11.09 10.75 13.58
CA CYS A 48 -11.97 11.34 14.59
C CYS A 48 -12.58 10.29 15.54
N LEU A 49 -12.55 9.01 15.15
CA LEU A 49 -13.06 7.93 16.00
C LEU A 49 -11.98 7.44 16.98
N PRO A 50 -12.36 6.96 18.17
CA PRO A 50 -11.46 6.14 18.97
C PRO A 50 -10.94 4.95 18.16
N LEU A 51 -9.68 4.55 18.39
CA LEU A 51 -9.00 3.50 17.59
C LEU A 51 -9.84 2.22 17.48
N ASP A 52 -10.37 1.72 18.59
CA ASP A 52 -11.10 0.45 18.61
C ASP A 52 -12.42 0.54 17.81
N TRP A 53 -13.05 1.72 17.82
CA TRP A 53 -14.25 2.00 17.02
C TRP A 53 -13.91 2.12 15.53
N ALA A 54 -12.82 2.80 15.21
CA ALA A 54 -12.35 2.93 13.84
C ALA A 54 -12.04 1.55 13.25
N SER A 55 -11.26 0.73 13.95
CA SER A 55 -10.94 -0.64 13.58
C SER A 55 -12.20 -1.52 13.46
N GLY A 56 -13.09 -1.47 14.45
CA GLY A 56 -14.35 -2.23 14.44
C GLY A 56 -15.24 -1.89 13.27
N LEU A 57 -15.45 -0.60 13.00
CA LEU A 57 -16.23 -0.12 11.86
C LEU A 57 -15.60 -0.51 10.53
N GLY A 58 -14.28 -0.34 10.40
CA GLY A 58 -13.53 -0.76 9.23
C GLY A 58 -13.72 -2.24 8.94
N GLY A 59 -13.53 -3.09 9.93
CA GLY A 59 -13.72 -4.54 9.82
C GLY A 59 -15.16 -4.93 9.45
N PHE A 60 -16.14 -4.28 10.05
CA PHE A 60 -17.56 -4.50 9.72
C PHE A 60 -17.86 -4.17 8.26
N ILE A 61 -17.44 -2.99 7.79
CA ILE A 61 -17.61 -2.57 6.39
C ILE A 61 -16.93 -3.57 5.44
N GLY A 62 -15.69 -3.98 5.73
CA GLY A 62 -14.94 -4.92 4.93
C GLY A 62 -15.60 -6.29 4.85
N ARG A 63 -16.08 -6.81 5.97
CA ARG A 63 -16.73 -8.12 6.05
C ARG A 63 -18.01 -8.21 5.24
N ILE A 64 -18.77 -7.10 5.16
CA ILE A 64 -20.02 -7.04 4.40
C ILE A 64 -19.75 -6.67 2.94
N GLY A 65 -19.02 -5.60 2.68
CA GLY A 65 -18.81 -5.05 1.33
C GLY A 65 -17.76 -5.79 0.51
N GLY A 66 -16.69 -6.23 1.17
CA GLY A 66 -15.54 -6.86 0.52
C GLY A 66 -15.86 -8.06 -0.36
N PRO A 67 -16.71 -9.01 0.07
CA PRO A 67 -17.08 -10.17 -0.74
C PRO A 67 -17.71 -9.82 -2.08
N HIS A 68 -18.32 -8.65 -2.22
CA HIS A 68 -18.95 -8.18 -3.47
C HIS A 68 -17.98 -7.53 -4.44
N LEU A 69 -16.74 -7.25 -4.02
CA LEU A 69 -15.72 -6.65 -4.87
C LEU A 69 -15.15 -7.65 -5.89
N GLY A 70 -14.78 -7.17 -7.08
CA GLY A 70 -14.23 -8.02 -8.15
C GLY A 70 -12.98 -8.81 -7.75
N LEU A 71 -12.18 -8.28 -6.80
CA LEU A 71 -10.99 -8.94 -6.25
C LEU A 71 -11.33 -10.23 -5.50
N SER A 72 -12.51 -10.33 -4.90
CA SER A 72 -12.97 -11.51 -4.16
C SER A 72 -13.02 -12.77 -5.02
N ARG A 73 -13.36 -12.64 -6.32
CA ARG A 73 -13.32 -13.77 -7.27
C ARG A 73 -11.91 -14.33 -7.44
N ARG A 74 -10.89 -13.46 -7.46
CA ARG A 74 -9.48 -13.88 -7.53
C ARG A 74 -9.06 -14.54 -6.22
N ALA A 75 -9.41 -13.95 -5.08
CA ALA A 75 -9.10 -14.50 -3.76
C ALA A 75 -9.69 -15.90 -3.58
N LEU A 76 -10.97 -16.12 -3.93
CA LEU A 76 -11.61 -17.43 -3.88
C LEU A 76 -10.92 -18.46 -4.79
N ARG A 77 -10.53 -18.07 -6.01
CA ARG A 77 -9.77 -19.00 -6.89
C ARG A 77 -8.43 -19.39 -6.28
N ASN A 78 -7.75 -18.46 -5.63
CA ASN A 78 -6.47 -18.75 -4.97
C ASN A 78 -6.67 -19.65 -3.75
N LEU A 79 -7.70 -19.41 -2.94
CA LEU A 79 -8.04 -20.26 -1.79
C LEU A 79 -8.34 -21.70 -2.21
N ARG A 80 -9.17 -21.91 -3.23
CA ARG A 80 -9.46 -23.24 -3.76
C ARG A 80 -8.24 -24.00 -4.28
N ARG A 81 -7.22 -23.26 -4.77
CA ARG A 81 -5.96 -23.86 -5.24
C ARG A 81 -5.01 -24.18 -4.08
N ALA A 82 -4.96 -23.30 -3.09
CA ALA A 82 -4.05 -23.44 -1.96
C ALA A 82 -4.57 -24.39 -0.86
N MET A 83 -5.89 -24.50 -0.77
CA MET A 83 -6.60 -25.29 0.26
C MET A 83 -7.75 -26.07 -0.41
N PRO A 84 -7.42 -27.09 -1.25
CA PRO A 84 -8.41 -27.86 -1.98
C PRO A 84 -9.33 -28.69 -1.09
N GLU A 85 -8.91 -28.96 0.15
CA GLU A 85 -9.68 -29.65 1.17
C GLU A 85 -10.82 -28.83 1.79
N ASN A 86 -10.78 -27.51 1.64
CA ASN A 86 -11.78 -26.65 2.23
C ASN A 86 -13.11 -26.71 1.49
N SER A 87 -14.21 -26.70 2.24
CA SER A 87 -15.54 -26.48 1.70
C SER A 87 -15.71 -25.05 1.17
N GLU A 88 -16.67 -24.85 0.26
CA GLU A 88 -17.02 -23.51 -0.23
C GLU A 88 -17.48 -22.57 0.90
N ALA A 89 -18.11 -23.11 1.94
CA ALA A 89 -18.52 -22.33 3.11
C ALA A 89 -17.30 -21.80 3.89
N GLU A 90 -16.29 -22.64 4.09
CA GLU A 90 -15.03 -22.26 4.71
C GLU A 90 -14.26 -21.25 3.90
N ASN A 91 -14.12 -21.44 2.59
CA ASN A 91 -13.49 -20.49 1.70
C ASN A 91 -14.17 -19.11 1.75
N ARG A 92 -15.49 -19.06 1.82
CA ARG A 92 -16.24 -17.79 2.00
C ARG A 92 -16.03 -17.20 3.39
N ARG A 93 -15.90 -18.01 4.43
CA ARG A 93 -15.59 -17.55 5.79
C ARG A 93 -14.20 -16.92 5.83
N ILE A 94 -13.20 -17.56 5.25
CA ILE A 94 -11.83 -17.06 5.14
C ILE A 94 -11.81 -15.75 4.34
N LEU A 95 -12.53 -15.68 3.22
CA LEU A 95 -12.66 -14.46 2.41
C LEU A 95 -13.22 -13.29 3.23
N ARG A 96 -14.27 -13.51 4.03
CA ARG A 96 -14.83 -12.47 4.90
C ARG A 96 -13.83 -12.03 5.95
N GLY A 97 -13.09 -12.97 6.55
CA GLY A 97 -12.01 -12.68 7.51
C GLY A 97 -10.87 -11.87 6.88
N MET A 98 -10.49 -12.21 5.65
CA MET A 98 -9.50 -11.44 4.89
C MET A 98 -9.94 -9.98 4.70
N TRP A 99 -11.19 -9.76 4.29
CA TRP A 99 -11.71 -8.40 4.11
C TRP A 99 -11.89 -7.65 5.43
N ASP A 100 -12.32 -8.34 6.51
CA ASP A 100 -12.38 -7.77 7.85
C ASP A 100 -10.99 -7.25 8.26
N ASN A 101 -9.97 -8.10 8.17
CA ASN A 101 -8.60 -7.74 8.54
C ASN A 101 -8.01 -6.60 7.69
N LEU A 102 -8.15 -6.68 6.36
CA LEU A 102 -7.64 -5.65 5.47
C LEU A 102 -8.28 -4.28 5.74
N SER A 103 -9.60 -4.26 5.96
CA SER A 103 -10.34 -3.03 6.20
C SER A 103 -10.07 -2.44 7.59
N ARG A 104 -9.78 -3.28 8.61
CA ARG A 104 -9.25 -2.81 9.89
C ARG A 104 -7.91 -2.12 9.69
N ALA A 105 -6.97 -2.78 9.01
CA ALA A 105 -5.66 -2.18 8.73
C ALA A 105 -5.78 -0.82 8.05
N ILE A 106 -6.70 -0.66 7.08
CA ILE A 106 -6.97 0.63 6.41
C ILE A 106 -7.55 1.66 7.39
N ALA A 107 -8.52 1.28 8.21
CA ALA A 107 -9.15 2.18 9.18
C ALA A 107 -8.19 2.62 10.31
N GLU A 108 -7.19 1.80 10.61
CA GLU A 108 -6.15 2.07 11.60
C GLU A 108 -5.02 2.97 11.07
N TYR A 109 -4.92 3.19 9.75
CA TYR A 109 -3.86 4.02 9.15
C TYR A 109 -3.70 5.40 9.81
N PRO A 110 -4.77 6.15 10.09
CA PRO A 110 -4.66 7.46 10.76
C PRO A 110 -4.13 7.38 12.20
N HIS A 111 -4.11 6.19 12.79
CA HIS A 111 -3.72 5.92 14.16
C HIS A 111 -2.36 5.22 14.28
N LEU A 112 -1.70 4.85 13.18
CA LEU A 112 -0.47 4.06 13.18
C LEU A 112 0.62 4.60 14.12
N ALA A 113 0.84 5.91 14.11
CA ALA A 113 1.84 6.54 14.98
C ALA A 113 1.51 6.34 16.47
N ARG A 114 0.21 6.37 16.84
CA ARG A 114 -0.25 6.16 18.22
C ARG A 114 -0.18 4.69 18.60
N ILE A 115 -0.50 3.77 17.68
CA ILE A 115 -0.41 2.32 17.91
C ILE A 115 1.05 1.93 18.13
N ALA A 116 1.96 2.38 17.25
CA ALA A 116 3.37 2.02 17.28
C ALA A 116 4.19 2.79 18.34
N ALA A 117 3.59 3.75 19.06
CA ALA A 117 4.30 4.51 20.09
C ALA A 117 4.75 3.60 21.25
N SER A 118 5.95 3.88 21.78
CA SER A 118 6.45 3.22 23.00
C SER A 118 5.46 3.45 24.15
N GLY A 119 5.18 2.38 24.89
CA GLY A 119 4.26 2.46 26.02
C GLY A 119 2.78 2.57 25.68
N SER A 120 2.40 2.42 24.40
CA SER A 120 0.98 2.42 24.00
C SER A 120 0.18 1.24 24.57
N GLY A 121 0.85 0.17 24.99
CA GLY A 121 0.25 -1.10 25.39
C GLY A 121 -0.43 -1.87 24.25
N ARG A 122 -0.31 -1.37 23.00
CA ARG A 122 -0.98 -1.94 21.82
C ARG A 122 -0.08 -2.85 21.00
N VAL A 123 1.24 -2.79 21.20
CA VAL A 123 2.22 -3.59 20.47
C VAL A 123 3.12 -4.28 21.47
N GLU A 124 3.08 -5.60 21.46
CA GLU A 124 4.00 -6.46 22.16
C GLU A 124 5.05 -6.99 21.18
N ILE A 125 6.31 -6.93 21.57
CA ILE A 125 7.43 -7.43 20.76
C ILE A 125 7.93 -8.70 21.45
N VAL A 126 7.55 -9.84 20.92
CA VAL A 126 8.03 -11.14 21.40
C VAL A 126 9.41 -11.42 20.81
N ASN A 127 10.36 -11.82 21.64
CA ASN A 127 11.76 -12.10 21.24
C ASN A 127 12.46 -10.92 20.56
N GLY A 128 12.11 -9.69 20.96
CA GLY A 128 12.66 -8.45 20.36
C GLY A 128 14.17 -8.25 20.51
N ALA A 129 14.87 -9.07 21.30
CA ALA A 129 16.31 -8.96 21.53
C ALA A 129 17.12 -9.00 20.22
N ALA A 130 16.72 -9.85 19.26
CA ALA A 130 17.37 -9.90 17.94
C ALA A 130 17.27 -8.57 17.19
N LEU A 131 16.10 -7.93 17.22
CA LEU A 131 15.86 -6.65 16.55
C LEU A 131 16.60 -5.50 17.25
N THR A 132 16.61 -5.48 18.57
CA THR A 132 17.36 -4.47 19.34
C THR A 132 18.88 -4.69 19.23
N GLY A 133 19.34 -5.93 19.14
CA GLY A 133 20.72 -6.28 18.83
C GLY A 133 21.17 -5.72 17.49
N LEU A 134 20.36 -5.88 16.43
CA LEU A 134 20.65 -5.30 15.11
C LEU A 134 20.72 -3.76 15.12
N ALA A 135 20.03 -3.10 16.03
CA ALA A 135 20.09 -1.64 16.15
C ALA A 135 21.43 -1.14 16.74
N THR A 136 22.13 -2.00 17.47
CA THR A 136 23.40 -1.69 18.16
C THR A 136 24.63 -2.27 17.45
N THR A 137 24.45 -3.21 16.52
CA THR A 137 25.55 -3.77 15.73
C THR A 137 25.78 -2.95 14.45
N PRO A 138 27.05 -2.80 14.02
CA PRO A 138 27.37 -2.09 12.78
C PRO A 138 27.10 -2.94 11.52
N GLU A 139 26.65 -4.17 11.66
CA GLU A 139 26.45 -5.08 10.54
C GLU A 139 25.12 -4.82 9.82
N PRO A 140 25.12 -4.77 8.47
CA PRO A 140 23.90 -4.62 7.69
C PRO A 140 23.04 -5.87 7.80
N ALA A 141 21.72 -5.67 7.89
CA ALA A 141 20.75 -6.76 7.99
C ALA A 141 19.64 -6.63 6.94
N ILE A 142 19.13 -7.78 6.50
CA ILE A 142 17.92 -7.87 5.69
C ILE A 142 16.77 -8.37 6.58
N ILE A 143 15.83 -7.48 6.88
CA ILE A 143 14.64 -7.77 7.68
C ILE A 143 13.50 -8.05 6.71
N PHE A 144 12.97 -9.23 6.70
CA PHE A 144 11.83 -9.57 5.86
C PHE A 144 10.64 -10.03 6.67
N GLY A 145 9.45 -9.76 6.16
CA GLY A 145 8.17 -10.11 6.75
C GLY A 145 7.14 -10.40 5.67
N SER A 146 5.90 -10.53 6.09
CA SER A 146 4.76 -10.80 5.22
C SER A 146 3.59 -9.85 5.51
N HIS A 147 2.61 -9.80 4.59
CA HIS A 147 1.39 -9.01 4.74
C HIS A 147 0.40 -9.72 5.69
N LEU A 148 0.82 -9.98 6.93
CA LEU A 148 -0.01 -10.56 7.98
C LEU A 148 -0.53 -9.47 8.92
N GLY A 149 -1.78 -9.58 9.33
CA GLY A 149 -2.43 -8.61 10.22
C GLY A 149 -2.30 -7.18 9.70
N ASN A 150 -2.01 -6.24 10.58
CA ASN A 150 -1.62 -4.88 10.19
C ASN A 150 -0.10 -4.79 10.06
N TRP A 151 0.45 -5.18 8.89
CA TRP A 151 1.89 -5.17 8.57
C TRP A 151 2.55 -3.79 8.73
N GLU A 152 1.76 -2.71 8.68
CA GLU A 152 2.24 -1.34 8.86
C GLU A 152 2.76 -1.09 10.28
N ILE A 153 2.16 -1.75 11.27
CA ILE A 153 2.61 -1.71 12.67
C ILE A 153 3.99 -2.35 12.79
N GLY A 154 4.19 -3.52 12.18
CA GLY A 154 5.50 -4.21 12.16
C GLY A 154 6.58 -3.34 11.54
N SER A 155 6.30 -2.81 10.34
CA SER A 155 7.22 -1.88 9.66
C SER A 155 7.50 -0.61 10.50
N SER A 156 6.50 -0.02 11.13
CA SER A 156 6.67 1.15 12.00
C SER A 156 7.52 0.83 13.23
N THR A 157 7.36 -0.36 13.79
CA THR A 157 8.11 -0.84 14.95
C THR A 157 9.59 -1.04 14.60
N VAL A 158 9.89 -1.68 13.46
CA VAL A 158 11.28 -1.83 12.98
C VAL A 158 11.96 -0.47 12.82
N HIS A 159 11.29 0.50 12.16
CA HIS A 159 11.87 1.84 11.99
C HIS A 159 12.02 2.60 13.32
N ARG A 160 11.14 2.37 14.28
CA ARG A 160 11.25 2.98 15.61
C ARG A 160 12.46 2.43 16.37
N LEU A 161 12.73 1.13 16.27
CA LEU A 161 13.83 0.49 16.97
C LEU A 161 15.18 0.76 16.30
N MET A 162 15.24 0.73 14.97
CA MET A 162 16.48 0.83 14.21
C MET A 162 16.73 2.23 13.60
N GLY A 163 15.76 3.12 13.66
CA GLY A 163 15.91 4.52 13.23
C GLY A 163 16.26 4.67 11.75
N ALA A 164 17.21 5.56 11.46
CA ALA A 164 17.65 5.89 10.11
C ALA A 164 18.48 4.80 9.43
N SER A 165 18.92 3.78 10.17
CA SER A 165 19.72 2.66 9.63
C SER A 165 18.92 1.73 8.72
N VAL A 166 17.57 1.82 8.70
CA VAL A 166 16.69 0.95 7.91
C VAL A 166 16.08 1.69 6.73
N LEU A 167 16.15 1.08 5.56
CA LEU A 167 15.46 1.51 4.35
C LEU A 167 14.40 0.46 3.95
N SER A 168 13.15 0.87 3.79
CA SER A 168 12.06 -0.01 3.37
C SER A 168 11.70 0.16 1.91
N VAL A 169 11.01 -0.85 1.36
CA VAL A 169 10.35 -0.75 0.04
C VAL A 169 8.86 -0.52 0.24
N TYR A 170 8.31 0.37 -0.56
CA TYR A 170 6.87 0.56 -0.64
C TYR A 170 6.37 0.52 -2.08
N ARG A 171 5.10 0.22 -2.26
CA ARG A 171 4.44 0.36 -3.55
C ARG A 171 3.82 1.76 -3.64
N ALA A 172 4.35 2.60 -4.53
CA ALA A 172 3.73 3.89 -4.83
C ALA A 172 2.31 3.69 -5.39
N ALA A 173 1.37 4.50 -4.94
CA ALA A 173 0.02 4.50 -5.50
C ALA A 173 0.05 5.03 -6.95
N ASN A 174 -0.84 4.50 -7.80
CA ASN A 174 -0.95 4.96 -9.19
C ASN A 174 -1.36 6.44 -9.28
N ASN A 175 -2.17 6.89 -8.32
CA ASN A 175 -2.57 8.28 -8.18
C ASN A 175 -1.51 9.03 -7.35
N PRO A 176 -0.82 10.04 -7.92
CA PRO A 176 0.26 10.75 -7.22
C PRO A 176 -0.22 11.56 -6.00
N TRP A 177 -1.47 11.99 -5.98
CA TRP A 177 -2.07 12.70 -4.84
C TRP A 177 -2.35 11.73 -3.69
N VAL A 178 -2.87 10.56 -4.02
CA VAL A 178 -3.04 9.46 -3.04
C VAL A 178 -1.68 9.05 -2.48
N ASP A 179 -0.66 8.86 -3.33
CA ASP A 179 0.70 8.51 -2.89
C ASP A 179 1.27 9.56 -1.93
N ARG A 180 1.11 10.86 -2.27
CA ARG A 180 1.55 11.96 -1.39
C ARG A 180 0.81 11.96 -0.05
N LEU A 181 -0.50 11.68 -0.06
CA LEU A 181 -1.31 11.58 1.16
C LEU A 181 -0.85 10.40 2.02
N MET A 182 -0.71 9.21 1.43
CA MET A 182 -0.28 8.02 2.14
C MET A 182 1.11 8.17 2.76
N ARG A 183 2.04 8.80 2.06
CA ARG A 183 3.39 9.10 2.61
C ARG A 183 3.37 9.98 3.85
N ARG A 184 2.32 10.79 4.06
CA ARG A 184 2.17 11.56 5.31
C ARG A 184 1.95 10.66 6.54
N PHE A 185 1.30 9.53 6.39
CA PHE A 185 1.13 8.56 7.46
C PHE A 185 2.43 7.78 7.76
N HIS A 186 3.35 7.73 6.81
CA HIS A 186 4.66 7.06 6.93
C HIS A 186 5.83 8.03 7.16
N ARG A 187 5.59 9.23 7.68
CA ARG A 187 6.59 10.32 7.80
C ARG A 187 7.89 9.94 8.53
N THR A 188 7.84 8.97 9.40
CA THR A 188 9.01 8.52 10.18
C THR A 188 9.82 7.43 9.49
N ARG A 189 9.39 6.95 8.32
CA ARG A 189 10.02 5.84 7.61
C ARG A 189 10.81 6.32 6.40
N ARG A 190 12.06 5.86 6.31
CA ARG A 190 12.83 5.93 5.06
C ARG A 190 12.35 4.81 4.16
N ALA A 191 11.81 5.15 3.00
CA ALA A 191 11.27 4.17 2.08
C ALA A 191 11.51 4.57 0.62
N VAL A 192 11.78 3.58 -0.22
CA VAL A 192 11.96 3.74 -1.67
C VAL A 192 10.84 3.00 -2.43
N PRO A 193 10.40 3.52 -3.57
CA PRO A 193 9.42 2.83 -4.38
C PRO A 193 10.01 1.55 -4.97
N LYS A 194 9.20 0.50 -5.09
CA LYS A 194 9.59 -0.73 -5.75
C LYS A 194 9.99 -0.48 -7.21
N GLY A 195 10.90 -1.32 -7.75
CA GLY A 195 11.40 -1.24 -9.11
C GLY A 195 12.92 -1.04 -9.18
N ALA A 196 13.49 -0.93 -10.38
CA ALA A 196 14.93 -0.90 -10.59
C ALA A 196 15.65 0.23 -9.84
N LYS A 197 15.02 1.42 -9.75
CA LYS A 197 15.60 2.55 -8.99
C LYS A 197 15.65 2.22 -7.49
N GLY A 198 14.55 1.76 -6.91
CA GLY A 198 14.49 1.38 -5.51
C GLY A 198 15.45 0.23 -5.21
N GLY A 199 15.56 -0.77 -6.08
CA GLY A 199 16.52 -1.87 -5.93
C GLY A 199 17.97 -1.39 -5.84
N ARG A 200 18.38 -0.42 -6.68
CA ARG A 200 19.72 0.18 -6.58
C ARG A 200 19.97 0.90 -5.25
N GLU A 201 18.96 1.60 -4.76
CA GLU A 201 19.05 2.28 -3.45
C GLU A 201 19.17 1.27 -2.29
N LEU A 202 18.47 0.13 -2.36
CA LEU A 202 18.61 -0.94 -1.36
C LEU A 202 20.01 -1.54 -1.34
N VAL A 203 20.58 -1.82 -2.52
CA VAL A 203 21.95 -2.34 -2.63
C VAL A 203 22.96 -1.33 -2.10
N ARG A 204 22.77 -0.04 -2.41
CA ARG A 204 23.59 1.03 -1.85
C ARG A 204 23.49 1.06 -0.33
N GLN A 205 22.28 1.04 0.23
CA GLN A 205 22.04 1.06 1.68
C GLN A 205 22.81 -0.07 2.39
N LEU A 206 22.77 -1.30 1.84
CA LEU A 206 23.51 -2.43 2.41
C LEU A 206 25.03 -2.25 2.30
N ARG A 207 25.54 -1.73 1.18
CA ARG A 207 26.98 -1.45 0.99
C ARG A 207 27.49 -0.37 1.94
N ASP A 208 26.63 0.59 2.28
CA ASP A 208 26.95 1.69 3.20
C ASP A 208 26.78 1.26 4.67
N GLY A 209 26.58 -0.04 4.94
CA GLY A 209 26.45 -0.58 6.30
C GLY A 209 25.04 -0.43 6.90
N GLY A 210 24.06 0.03 6.13
CA GLY A 210 22.68 0.14 6.60
C GLY A 210 21.87 -1.14 6.37
N SER A 211 20.71 -1.23 7.00
CA SER A 211 19.80 -2.37 6.89
C SER A 211 18.63 -2.07 5.94
N ILE A 212 17.97 -3.12 5.48
CA ILE A 212 16.76 -3.01 4.63
C ILE A 212 15.61 -3.83 5.22
N ALA A 213 14.36 -3.35 5.00
CA ALA A 213 13.16 -4.06 5.42
C ALA A 213 12.21 -4.27 4.24
N LEU A 214 11.76 -5.51 4.03
CA LEU A 214 11.00 -5.95 2.87
C LEU A 214 9.80 -6.79 3.30
N LEU A 215 8.66 -6.65 2.59
CA LEU A 215 7.59 -7.63 2.58
C LEU A 215 7.76 -8.50 1.33
N VAL A 216 7.97 -9.81 1.51
CA VAL A 216 8.45 -10.70 0.44
C VAL A 216 7.41 -11.70 -0.07
N ASP A 217 6.19 -11.68 0.45
CA ASP A 217 5.12 -12.64 0.17
C ASP A 217 4.23 -12.27 -1.02
N GLN A 218 4.57 -11.22 -1.78
CA GLN A 218 3.84 -10.81 -2.97
C GLN A 218 4.65 -11.00 -4.24
N LYS A 219 3.95 -11.43 -5.32
CA LYS A 219 4.55 -11.56 -6.64
C LYS A 219 5.12 -10.23 -7.14
N GLN A 220 6.35 -10.28 -7.65
CA GLN A 220 6.97 -9.20 -8.40
C GLN A 220 6.75 -9.45 -9.90
N ASN A 221 5.95 -8.59 -10.58
CA ASN A 221 5.65 -8.79 -12.00
C ASN A 221 6.86 -8.62 -12.92
N ASP A 222 7.76 -7.70 -12.55
CA ASP A 222 8.99 -7.39 -13.31
C ASP A 222 10.22 -8.10 -12.73
N GLY A 223 9.99 -9.11 -11.91
CA GLY A 223 11.04 -9.92 -11.28
C GLY A 223 11.52 -11.05 -12.18
N ILE A 224 12.67 -11.59 -11.85
CA ILE A 224 13.19 -12.84 -12.44
C ILE A 224 12.63 -14.03 -11.65
N ALA A 225 12.39 -15.14 -12.35
CA ALA A 225 12.03 -16.38 -11.69
C ALA A 225 13.25 -16.94 -10.94
N VAL A 226 13.07 -17.27 -9.68
CA VAL A 226 14.10 -17.88 -8.84
C VAL A 226 13.50 -19.11 -8.15
N PRO A 227 14.31 -20.16 -7.91
CA PRO A 227 13.89 -21.27 -7.07
C PRO A 227 13.55 -20.79 -5.66
N PHE A 228 12.49 -21.35 -5.09
CA PHE A 228 12.06 -21.06 -3.74
C PHE A 228 11.64 -22.38 -3.07
N PHE A 229 12.47 -22.85 -2.14
CA PHE A 229 12.36 -24.17 -1.50
C PHE A 229 12.29 -25.37 -2.47
N GLY A 230 13.03 -25.28 -3.58
CA GLY A 230 13.03 -26.29 -4.64
C GLY A 230 11.98 -26.00 -5.68
#